data_c0911600aa7ef4f43a858d634056626b
#
_entry.id   c0911600aa7ef4f43a858d634056626b
#
_cell.length_a   1.000
_cell.length_b   1.000
_cell.length_c   1.000
_cell.angle_alpha   90.00
_cell.angle_beta   90.00
_cell.angle_gamma   90.00
#
_symmetry.space_group_name_H-M   'P 1'
#
loop_
_entity.id
_entity.type
_entity.pdbx_description
1 polymer ?
#
loop_
_entity_poly.entity_id
_entity_poly.type
_entity_poly.pdbx_seq_one_letter_code
_entity_poly.pdbx_strand_id
1 'polypeptide(L)'
;MNLILSIKGFEYLFLLFFSFLLTFLLIPLVVNLGEYYGFLDKPSSRKNHLIPRVRIGGLAIFISYILVSFIYFNFISTNYLYPGNSFLTILFIGTFASFIIGIIDDLFILQAYPRLIMLSLIAIFTWYYGFTIQIINIPFIFNAYNIPLLISIIINIFWYVG
;
A
#
# COMPACT_ATOMS: atom_id res chain seq x y z
N MET A 1 17.34 26.74 6.06
CA MET A 1 17.26 25.39 5.47
C MET A 1 17.07 24.28 6.51
N ASN A 2 17.80 24.29 7.62
CA ASN A 2 17.68 23.24 8.67
C ASN A 2 16.35 23.25 9.44
N LEU A 3 15.74 24.39 9.67
CA LEU A 3 14.47 24.52 10.40
C LEU A 3 13.27 23.94 9.62
N ILE A 4 13.23 24.15 8.30
CA ILE A 4 12.18 23.62 7.42
C ILE A 4 12.29 22.09 7.31
N LEU A 5 13.51 21.55 7.28
CA LEU A 5 13.75 20.10 7.29
C LEU A 5 13.34 19.46 8.62
N SER A 6 13.55 20.14 9.75
CA SER A 6 13.14 19.64 11.07
C SER A 6 11.61 19.65 11.25
N ILE A 7 10.92 20.67 10.74
CA ILE A 7 9.44 20.75 10.78
C ILE A 7 8.83 19.63 9.94
N LYS A 8 9.33 19.41 8.72
CA LYS A 8 8.87 18.29 7.88
C LYS A 8 9.12 16.91 8.51
N GLY A 9 10.27 16.74 9.17
CA GLY A 9 10.57 15.50 9.90
C GLY A 9 9.55 15.23 11.00
N PHE A 10 9.12 16.25 11.73
CA PHE A 10 8.11 16.11 12.77
C PHE A 10 6.73 15.76 12.21
N GLU A 11 6.32 16.33 11.08
CA GLU A 11 5.07 15.99 10.40
C GLU A 11 5.02 14.52 10.01
N TYR A 12 6.09 13.98 9.42
CA TYR A 12 6.16 12.55 9.04
C TYR A 12 6.13 11.61 10.26
N LEU A 13 6.82 11.95 11.33
CA LEU A 13 6.78 11.19 12.58
C LEU A 13 5.38 11.20 13.21
N PHE A 14 4.70 12.35 13.17
CA PHE A 14 3.33 12.49 13.64
C PHE A 14 2.38 11.61 12.83
N LEU A 15 2.47 11.62 11.50
CA LEU A 15 1.64 10.80 10.62
C LEU A 15 1.89 9.30 10.84
N LEU A 16 3.16 8.91 11.03
CA LEU A 16 3.53 7.52 11.32
C LEU A 16 2.92 7.06 12.64
N PHE A 17 3.10 7.86 13.70
CA PHE A 17 2.55 7.54 15.03
C PHE A 17 1.02 7.49 15.00
N PHE A 18 0.38 8.43 14.33
CA PHE A 18 -1.07 8.51 14.23
C PHE A 18 -1.64 7.33 13.41
N SER A 19 -0.99 6.95 12.32
CA SER A 19 -1.35 5.77 11.52
C SER A 19 -1.22 4.48 12.34
N PHE A 20 -0.12 4.33 13.09
CA PHE A 20 0.09 3.22 14.00
C PHE A 20 -1.02 3.13 15.06
N LEU A 21 -1.31 4.25 15.73
CA LEU A 21 -2.34 4.33 16.77
C LEU A 21 -3.72 3.96 16.22
N LEU A 22 -4.11 4.53 15.07
CA LEU A 22 -5.37 4.20 14.42
C LEU A 22 -5.47 2.72 14.05
N THR A 23 -4.43 2.17 13.46
CA THR A 23 -4.39 0.74 13.13
C THR A 23 -4.56 -0.11 14.38
N PHE A 24 -3.82 0.22 15.45
CA PHE A 24 -3.90 -0.50 16.72
C PHE A 24 -5.31 -0.46 17.33
N LEU A 25 -6.00 0.68 17.27
CA LEU A 25 -7.38 0.82 17.73
C LEU A 25 -8.40 0.10 16.85
N LEU A 26 -8.15 0.00 15.54
CA LEU A 26 -9.05 -0.66 14.59
C LEU A 26 -8.91 -2.18 14.59
N ILE A 27 -7.75 -2.73 14.95
CA ILE A 27 -7.51 -4.18 14.99
C ILE A 27 -8.60 -4.94 15.78
N PRO A 28 -8.93 -4.60 17.04
CA PRO A 28 -9.94 -5.33 17.80
C PRO A 28 -11.33 -5.27 17.14
N LEU A 29 -11.69 -4.15 16.51
CA LEU A 29 -12.95 -4.03 15.77
C LEU A 29 -12.98 -4.96 14.56
N VAL A 30 -11.89 -5.00 13.80
CA VAL A 30 -11.77 -5.87 12.62
C VAL A 30 -11.73 -7.35 13.03
N VAL A 31 -11.10 -7.68 14.16
CA VAL A 31 -11.09 -9.05 14.69
C VAL A 31 -12.51 -9.47 15.06
N ASN A 32 -13.24 -8.66 15.82
CA ASN A 32 -14.63 -8.95 16.19
C ASN A 32 -15.53 -9.13 14.96
N LEU A 33 -15.38 -8.27 13.95
CA LEU A 33 -16.10 -8.40 12.68
C LEU A 33 -15.73 -9.70 11.94
N GLY A 34 -14.45 -10.02 11.89
CA GLY A 34 -13.97 -11.26 11.26
C GLY A 34 -14.48 -12.52 11.93
N GLU A 35 -14.54 -12.53 13.26
CA GLU A 35 -15.14 -13.62 14.03
C GLU A 35 -16.64 -13.72 13.80
N TYR A 36 -17.36 -12.59 13.84
CA TYR A 36 -18.80 -12.54 13.63
C TYR A 36 -19.21 -13.06 12.25
N TYR A 37 -18.50 -12.67 11.19
CA TYR A 37 -18.79 -13.12 9.82
C TYR A 37 -18.12 -14.44 9.44
N GLY A 38 -17.30 -15.02 10.35
CA GLY A 38 -16.63 -16.31 10.10
C GLY A 38 -15.43 -16.24 9.14
N PHE A 39 -14.81 -15.07 8.95
CA PHE A 39 -13.62 -14.90 8.13
C PHE A 39 -12.36 -15.38 8.85
N LEU A 40 -12.35 -16.67 9.20
CA LEU A 40 -11.33 -17.30 10.00
C LEU A 40 -10.46 -18.25 9.18
N ASP A 41 -9.16 -18.14 9.37
CA ASP A 41 -8.21 -19.14 8.92
C ASP A 41 -8.16 -20.29 9.93
N LYS A 42 -8.77 -21.42 9.55
CA LYS A 42 -8.83 -22.60 10.42
C LYS A 42 -7.49 -23.34 10.41
N PRO A 43 -7.07 -23.90 11.55
CA PRO A 43 -5.89 -24.76 11.60
C PRO A 43 -6.01 -25.94 10.65
N SER A 44 -4.90 -26.31 10.01
CA SER A 44 -4.80 -27.52 9.18
C SER A 44 -3.44 -28.18 9.40
N SER A 45 -3.29 -29.43 9.01
CA SER A 45 -2.05 -30.20 9.21
C SER A 45 -0.78 -29.55 8.61
N ARG A 46 -0.93 -28.61 7.69
CA ARG A 46 0.18 -27.85 7.08
C ARG A 46 0.44 -26.50 7.76
N LYS A 47 -0.38 -26.10 8.74
CA LYS A 47 -0.30 -24.77 9.36
C LYS A 47 0.14 -24.88 10.82
N ASN A 48 1.10 -24.05 11.23
CA ASN A 48 1.70 -24.11 12.57
C ASN A 48 0.87 -23.45 13.68
N HIS A 49 -0.33 -22.91 13.39
CA HIS A 49 -1.18 -22.31 14.41
C HIS A 49 -2.30 -23.25 14.86
N LEU A 50 -2.51 -23.30 16.18
CA LEU A 50 -3.52 -24.15 16.83
C LEU A 50 -4.87 -23.44 17.01
N ILE A 51 -4.88 -22.10 16.93
CA ILE A 51 -6.06 -21.26 17.16
C ILE A 51 -6.47 -20.62 15.83
N PRO A 52 -7.79 -20.59 15.49
CA PRO A 52 -8.28 -19.87 14.32
C PRO A 52 -7.85 -18.40 14.36
N ARG A 53 -7.42 -17.85 13.24
CA ARG A 53 -7.00 -16.44 13.12
C ARG A 53 -7.84 -15.72 12.08
N VAL A 54 -8.20 -14.46 12.37
CA VAL A 54 -8.92 -13.62 11.45
C VAL A 54 -8.04 -13.27 10.26
N ARG A 55 -8.57 -13.43 9.03
CA ARG A 55 -7.84 -13.19 7.77
C ARG A 55 -7.86 -11.73 7.32
N ILE A 56 -8.96 -11.02 7.58
CA ILE A 56 -9.19 -9.67 7.07
C ILE A 56 -8.44 -8.56 7.82
N GLY A 57 -7.29 -8.88 8.47
CA GLY A 57 -6.49 -7.90 9.23
C GLY A 57 -6.01 -6.70 8.39
N GLY A 58 -5.78 -6.88 7.10
CA GLY A 58 -5.42 -5.82 6.17
C GLY A 58 -6.43 -4.68 6.08
N LEU A 59 -7.71 -4.93 6.42
CA LEU A 59 -8.77 -3.91 6.45
C LEU A 59 -8.46 -2.80 7.47
N ALA A 60 -7.93 -3.13 8.66
CA ALA A 60 -7.54 -2.14 9.67
C ALA A 60 -6.44 -1.21 9.16
N ILE A 61 -5.43 -1.77 8.49
CA ILE A 61 -4.30 -1.02 7.91
C ILE A 61 -4.81 -0.10 6.80
N PHE A 62 -5.65 -0.61 5.91
CA PHE A 62 -6.17 0.16 4.79
C PHE A 62 -7.06 1.33 5.23
N ILE A 63 -7.97 1.12 6.19
CA ILE A 63 -8.80 2.19 6.75
C ILE A 63 -7.92 3.26 7.38
N SER A 64 -6.92 2.86 8.19
CA SER A 64 -5.97 3.80 8.80
C SER A 64 -5.21 4.60 7.74
N TYR A 65 -4.74 3.95 6.69
CA TYR A 65 -4.04 4.61 5.57
C TYR A 65 -4.92 5.66 4.89
N ILE A 66 -6.17 5.33 4.56
CA ILE A 66 -7.11 6.27 3.93
C ILE A 66 -7.41 7.46 4.84
N LEU A 67 -7.69 7.23 6.14
CA LEU A 67 -8.00 8.29 7.09
C LEU A 67 -6.80 9.23 7.28
N VAL A 68 -5.61 8.68 7.48
CA VAL A 68 -4.39 9.49 7.66
C VAL A 68 -4.05 10.26 6.39
N SER A 69 -4.18 9.64 5.23
CA SER A 69 -3.97 10.31 3.95
C SER A 69 -4.96 11.45 3.75
N PHE A 70 -6.23 11.24 4.07
CA PHE A 70 -7.26 12.28 3.99
C PHE A 70 -6.95 13.46 4.91
N ILE A 71 -6.55 13.20 6.16
CA ILE A 71 -6.14 14.25 7.12
C ILE A 71 -4.92 15.00 6.58
N TYR A 72 -3.91 14.29 6.11
CA TYR A 72 -2.71 14.90 5.56
C TYR A 72 -3.01 15.85 4.41
N PHE A 73 -3.78 15.40 3.42
CA PHE A 73 -4.09 16.20 2.23
C PHE A 73 -4.99 17.40 2.52
N ASN A 74 -5.91 17.32 3.48
CA ASN A 74 -6.82 18.42 3.77
C ASN A 74 -6.28 19.43 4.79
N PHE A 75 -5.46 19.01 5.76
CA PHE A 75 -5.08 19.83 6.89
C PHE A 75 -3.60 20.18 6.95
N ILE A 76 -2.72 19.33 6.42
CA ILE A 76 -1.26 19.50 6.56
C ILE A 76 -0.64 19.98 5.24
N SER A 77 -1.13 19.50 4.12
CA SER A 77 -0.56 19.72 2.78
C SER A 77 -0.97 21.04 2.14
N THR A 78 -0.97 22.16 2.88
CA THR A 78 -1.50 23.44 2.37
C THR A 78 -0.67 24.13 1.30
N ASN A 79 0.58 23.73 1.02
CA ASN A 79 1.46 24.50 0.14
C ASN A 79 2.56 23.71 -0.61
N TYR A 80 2.48 22.41 -0.78
CA TYR A 80 3.57 21.70 -1.44
C TYR A 80 3.20 21.11 -2.79
N LEU A 81 4.02 21.46 -3.78
CA LEU A 81 4.18 20.94 -5.14
C LEU A 81 3.96 19.41 -5.23
N TYR A 82 2.72 18.99 -5.20
CA TYR A 82 2.41 17.65 -5.66
C TYR A 82 2.42 17.66 -7.18
N PRO A 83 3.04 16.65 -7.80
CA PRO A 83 2.89 16.45 -9.23
C PRO A 83 1.40 16.22 -9.49
N GLY A 84 0.70 17.25 -9.94
CA GLY A 84 -0.69 17.33 -10.34
C GLY A 84 -1.72 16.44 -9.61
N ASN A 85 -2.95 16.86 -9.53
CA ASN A 85 -4.06 16.09 -8.93
C ASN A 85 -4.19 14.67 -9.53
N SER A 86 -3.77 14.48 -10.78
CA SER A 86 -3.77 13.18 -11.48
C SER A 86 -2.88 12.13 -10.82
N PHE A 87 -1.67 12.49 -10.34
CA PHE A 87 -0.76 11.54 -9.69
C PHE A 87 -1.34 10.96 -8.41
N LEU A 88 -1.91 11.80 -7.55
CA LEU A 88 -2.56 11.38 -6.32
C LEU A 88 -3.76 10.47 -6.59
N THR A 89 -4.58 10.85 -7.58
CA THR A 89 -5.74 10.04 -8.00
C THR A 89 -5.32 8.65 -8.45
N ILE A 90 -4.27 8.54 -9.25
CA ILE A 90 -3.74 7.25 -9.73
C ILE A 90 -3.20 6.40 -8.57
N LEU A 91 -2.47 7.03 -7.63
CA LEU A 91 -1.96 6.37 -6.44
C LEU A 91 -3.12 5.81 -5.59
N PHE A 92 -4.17 6.58 -5.35
CA PHE A 92 -5.34 6.10 -4.63
C PHE A 92 -6.08 4.99 -5.36
N ILE A 93 -6.27 5.10 -6.67
CA ILE A 93 -6.92 4.05 -7.48
C ILE A 93 -6.09 2.75 -7.43
N GLY A 94 -4.78 2.83 -7.63
CA GLY A 94 -3.88 1.68 -7.58
C GLY A 94 -3.88 1.01 -6.20
N THR A 95 -3.82 1.79 -5.13
CA THR A 95 -3.87 1.28 -3.74
C THR A 95 -5.21 0.63 -3.44
N PHE A 96 -6.32 1.25 -3.83
CA PHE A 96 -7.66 0.72 -3.63
C PHE A 96 -7.87 -0.58 -4.41
N ALA A 97 -7.44 -0.64 -5.67
CA ALA A 97 -7.53 -1.85 -6.49
C ALA A 97 -6.69 -2.99 -5.91
N SER A 98 -5.46 -2.72 -5.45
CA SER A 98 -4.61 -3.72 -4.79
C SER A 98 -5.23 -4.22 -3.49
N PHE A 99 -5.84 -3.33 -2.70
CA PHE A 99 -6.55 -3.69 -1.49
C PHE A 99 -7.77 -4.61 -1.76
N ILE A 100 -8.55 -4.32 -2.80
CA ILE A 100 -9.67 -5.19 -3.20
C ILE A 100 -9.17 -6.59 -3.55
N ILE A 101 -8.08 -6.69 -4.32
CA ILE A 101 -7.49 -8.01 -4.64
C ILE A 101 -7.05 -8.73 -3.36
N GLY A 102 -6.44 -8.02 -2.40
CA GLY A 102 -6.06 -8.57 -1.11
C GLY A 102 -7.26 -9.12 -0.32
N ILE A 103 -8.36 -8.38 -0.25
CA ILE A 103 -9.60 -8.86 0.40
C ILE A 103 -10.16 -10.09 -0.34
N ILE A 104 -10.22 -10.06 -1.66
CA ILE A 104 -10.71 -11.20 -2.44
C ILE A 104 -9.84 -12.43 -2.18
N ASP A 105 -8.51 -12.27 -2.11
CA ASP A 105 -7.59 -13.36 -1.77
C ASP A 105 -7.85 -13.89 -0.34
N ASP A 106 -8.05 -13.01 0.62
CA ASP A 106 -8.35 -13.40 2.00
C ASP A 106 -9.68 -14.14 2.15
N LEU A 107 -10.70 -13.77 1.37
CA LEU A 107 -12.03 -14.39 1.40
C LEU A 107 -12.10 -15.70 0.62
N PHE A 108 -11.52 -15.75 -0.58
CA PHE A 108 -11.71 -16.86 -1.53
C PHE A 108 -10.48 -17.76 -1.69
N ILE A 109 -9.37 -17.45 -1.01
CA ILE A 109 -8.10 -18.21 -1.10
C ILE A 109 -7.70 -18.39 -2.56
N LEU A 110 -7.40 -17.27 -3.22
CA LEU A 110 -7.02 -17.30 -4.63
C LEU A 110 -5.75 -18.15 -4.84
N GLN A 111 -5.68 -18.82 -5.97
CA GLN A 111 -4.44 -19.40 -6.42
C GLN A 111 -3.42 -18.30 -6.72
N ALA A 112 -2.12 -18.61 -6.63
CA ALA A 112 -1.06 -17.61 -6.85
C ALA A 112 -1.13 -16.98 -8.25
N TYR A 113 -1.50 -17.75 -9.26
CA TYR A 113 -1.50 -17.30 -10.67
C TYR A 113 -2.51 -16.17 -10.97
N PRO A 114 -3.81 -16.28 -10.64
CA PRO A 114 -4.76 -15.19 -10.83
C PRO A 114 -4.36 -13.92 -10.07
N ARG A 115 -3.85 -14.05 -8.84
CA ARG A 115 -3.39 -12.92 -8.03
C ARG A 115 -2.23 -12.18 -8.72
N LEU A 116 -1.24 -12.91 -9.23
CA LEU A 116 -0.12 -12.34 -9.98
C LEU A 116 -0.60 -11.56 -11.20
N ILE A 117 -1.54 -12.11 -11.98
CA ILE A 117 -2.08 -11.47 -13.17
C ILE A 117 -2.78 -10.16 -12.78
N MET A 118 -3.67 -10.19 -11.78
CA MET A 118 -4.41 -9.01 -11.35
C MET A 118 -3.49 -7.89 -10.84
N LEU A 119 -2.50 -8.21 -10.01
CA LEU A 119 -1.53 -7.22 -9.52
C LEU A 119 -0.65 -6.68 -10.67
N SER A 120 -0.27 -7.52 -11.62
CA SER A 120 0.48 -7.07 -12.81
C SER A 120 -0.33 -6.11 -13.68
N LEU A 121 -1.63 -6.35 -13.84
CA LEU A 121 -2.51 -5.43 -14.57
C LEU A 121 -2.63 -4.07 -13.87
N ILE A 122 -2.73 -4.05 -12.54
CA ILE A 122 -2.72 -2.79 -11.77
C ILE A 122 -1.38 -2.07 -11.94
N ALA A 123 -0.26 -2.80 -11.89
CA ALA A 123 1.07 -2.23 -12.09
C ALA A 123 1.23 -1.59 -13.47
N ILE A 124 0.76 -2.25 -14.52
CA ILE A 124 0.78 -1.70 -15.89
C ILE A 124 -0.13 -0.48 -16.01
N PHE A 125 -1.32 -0.54 -15.41
CA PHE A 125 -2.27 0.58 -15.39
C PHE A 125 -1.66 1.81 -14.72
N THR A 126 -1.14 1.67 -13.50
CA THR A 126 -0.51 2.78 -12.77
C THR A 126 0.72 3.32 -13.49
N TRP A 127 1.51 2.42 -14.11
CA TRP A 127 2.65 2.81 -14.95
C TRP A 127 2.22 3.67 -16.13
N TYR A 128 1.18 3.25 -16.87
CA TYR A 128 0.66 3.98 -18.03
C TYR A 128 0.19 5.40 -17.69
N TYR A 129 -0.39 5.59 -16.52
CA TYR A 129 -0.86 6.88 -16.03
C TYR A 129 0.19 7.73 -15.32
N GLY A 130 1.46 7.36 -15.37
CA GLY A 130 2.58 8.20 -14.94
C GLY A 130 3.26 7.79 -13.63
N PHE A 131 2.85 6.70 -12.98
CA PHE A 131 3.58 6.13 -11.85
C PHE A 131 4.74 5.28 -12.35
N THR A 132 5.72 5.93 -12.98
CA THR A 132 6.82 5.26 -13.68
C THR A 132 8.15 5.48 -12.97
N ILE A 133 8.97 4.42 -12.91
CA ILE A 133 10.37 4.52 -12.50
C ILE A 133 11.19 4.74 -13.77
N GLN A 134 11.64 5.98 -14.00
CA GLN A 134 12.39 6.36 -15.20
C GLN A 134 13.89 6.48 -14.97
N ILE A 135 14.29 6.76 -13.74
CA ILE A 135 15.68 7.02 -13.38
C ILE A 135 16.05 6.15 -12.19
N ILE A 136 17.12 5.39 -12.33
CA ILE A 136 17.76 4.70 -11.20
C ILE A 136 19.09 5.38 -10.89
N ASN A 137 19.30 5.71 -9.62
CA ASN A 137 20.56 6.19 -9.10
C ASN A 137 21.08 5.15 -8.10
N ILE A 138 22.17 4.46 -8.47
CA ILE A 138 22.82 3.51 -7.58
C ILE A 138 24.09 4.17 -7.05
N PRO A 139 24.14 4.53 -5.75
CA PRO A 139 25.33 5.13 -5.16
C PRO A 139 26.57 4.26 -5.45
N PHE A 140 27.67 4.89 -5.84
CA PHE A 140 28.97 4.27 -6.17
C PHE A 140 29.07 3.48 -7.48
N ILE A 141 27.95 3.23 -8.22
CA ILE A 141 27.98 2.45 -9.46
C ILE A 141 27.52 3.28 -10.66
N PHE A 142 26.36 3.93 -10.57
CA PHE A 142 25.78 4.72 -11.66
C PHE A 142 25.18 6.04 -11.17
N ASN A 143 25.54 7.13 -11.85
CA ASN A 143 24.89 8.43 -11.66
C ASN A 143 23.73 8.56 -12.64
N ALA A 144 22.49 8.56 -12.13
CA ALA A 144 21.26 8.87 -12.87
C ALA A 144 21.16 8.20 -14.27
N TYR A 145 20.95 6.89 -14.28
CA TYR A 145 20.75 6.13 -15.52
C TYR A 145 19.27 6.14 -15.94
N ASN A 146 18.99 6.58 -17.17
CA ASN A 146 17.66 6.50 -17.76
C ASN A 146 17.34 5.07 -18.18
N ILE A 147 16.24 4.54 -17.67
CA ILE A 147 15.85 3.16 -17.89
C ILE A 147 15.02 3.04 -19.18
N PRO A 148 15.30 2.05 -20.04
CA PRO A 148 14.45 1.73 -21.17
C PRO A 148 13.02 1.39 -20.72
N LEU A 149 12.03 1.72 -21.53
CA LEU A 149 10.61 1.57 -21.26
C LEU A 149 10.23 0.15 -20.77
N LEU A 150 10.73 -0.89 -21.44
CA LEU A 150 10.44 -2.28 -21.06
C LEU A 150 10.96 -2.62 -19.66
N ILE A 151 12.15 -2.15 -19.31
CA ILE A 151 12.73 -2.38 -17.98
C ILE A 151 11.92 -1.62 -16.92
N SER A 152 11.49 -0.39 -17.20
CA SER A 152 10.62 0.39 -16.31
C SER A 152 9.31 -0.35 -15.99
N ILE A 153 8.65 -0.94 -16.99
CA ILE A 153 7.43 -1.75 -16.80
C ILE A 153 7.72 -2.97 -15.91
N ILE A 154 8.79 -3.71 -16.21
CA ILE A 154 9.16 -4.91 -15.45
C ILE A 154 9.44 -4.55 -13.98
N ILE A 155 10.20 -3.50 -13.71
CA ILE A 155 10.50 -3.05 -12.35
C ILE A 155 9.20 -2.66 -11.63
N ASN A 156 8.28 -1.97 -12.31
CA ASN A 156 7.00 -1.58 -11.72
C ASN A 156 6.14 -2.80 -11.37
N ILE A 157 6.10 -3.81 -12.24
CA ILE A 157 5.41 -5.09 -11.96
C ILE A 157 6.05 -5.77 -10.74
N PHE A 158 7.38 -5.88 -10.70
CA PHE A 158 8.07 -6.46 -9.55
C PHE A 158 7.75 -5.72 -8.24
N TRP A 159 7.63 -4.40 -8.28
CA TRP A 159 7.31 -3.59 -7.11
C TRP A 159 5.89 -3.85 -6.58
N TYR A 160 4.93 -4.12 -7.46
CA TYR A 160 3.54 -4.40 -7.06
C TYR A 160 3.32 -5.85 -6.62
N VAL A 161 4.06 -6.78 -7.19
CA VAL A 161 3.86 -8.22 -6.99
C VAL A 161 4.72 -8.79 -5.88
N GLY A 162 5.93 -8.22 -5.67
CA GLY A 162 6.92 -8.72 -4.70
C GLY A 162 6.76 -8.16 -3.34
#